data_70efe8ebc784f45ec91fb186113d95a9
#
_entry.id   70efe8ebc784f45ec91fb186113d95a9
#
_cell.length_a   1.000
_cell.length_b   1.000
_cell.length_c   1.000
_cell.angle_alpha   90.00
_cell.angle_beta   90.00
_cell.angle_gamma   90.00
#
_symmetry.space_group_name_H-M   'P 1'
#
loop_
_entity.id
_entity.type
_entity.pdbx_description
1 polymer ?
#
loop_
_entity_poly.entity_id
_entity_poly.type
_entity_poly.pdbx_seq_one_letter_code
_entity_poly.pdbx_strand_id
1 'polypeptide(L)'
;MKDIKTLDQTYVASTYGRFPVVITGGKGCIAVDDQGNEYIDMGSGIGVNLFGYSDPIWKEAVIAQLDAVQHTSNLYYTGPCAQLAELLCERTGLKKVFFCNSGAEANECAIKAARRYAQLNKEDDFYTIITLNNSFHGRTLTTLAATGQEKFHKLFQPLTPGFVSVPANDCEALSDAVKNNKTAAIMLECIQGEGGVNPLDQAFIDTAVQLAKEYDLLIIDDEVQTGNGRTGTLYAYMQYGFLPDIVTTAKGLGGGLPIGATMLGEKVKEIFTPGDNGSTFGGNPAVCAGAISNLKRIDDVLLAEVKRKSDLIFSTLKGKTNVKSVAGMGLMIGIEPEQGTAGDIAKTCLENGVLVLTAGGNKVRLLPPLNISDAELNRALDVIANAFANGKE
;
A
#
# COMPACT_ATOMS: atom_id res chain seq x y z
N MET A 1 18.79 -32.78 -3.02
CA MET A 1 17.78 -31.81 -3.52
C MET A 1 18.51 -30.66 -4.19
N LYS A 2 17.95 -30.06 -5.25
CA LYS A 2 18.51 -28.80 -5.78
C LYS A 2 18.36 -27.70 -4.74
N ASP A 3 19.33 -26.79 -4.64
CA ASP A 3 19.28 -25.62 -3.79
C ASP A 3 18.09 -24.71 -4.19
N ILE A 4 17.42 -24.10 -3.20
CA ILE A 4 16.23 -23.27 -3.41
C ILE A 4 16.51 -22.09 -4.36
N LYS A 5 17.68 -21.44 -4.22
CA LYS A 5 18.10 -20.34 -5.10
C LYS A 5 18.24 -20.81 -6.55
N THR A 6 18.82 -22.01 -6.75
CA THR A 6 18.95 -22.62 -8.07
C THR A 6 17.58 -22.97 -8.68
N LEU A 7 16.64 -23.46 -7.87
CA LEU A 7 15.26 -23.72 -8.33
C LEU A 7 14.55 -22.42 -8.76
N ASP A 8 14.65 -21.37 -7.93
CA ASP A 8 14.06 -20.07 -8.22
C ASP A 8 14.63 -19.49 -9.52
N GLN A 9 15.95 -19.42 -9.64
CA GLN A 9 16.62 -18.90 -10.84
C GLN A 9 16.31 -19.68 -12.12
N THR A 10 16.00 -20.97 -12.00
CA THR A 10 15.72 -21.83 -13.14
C THR A 10 14.26 -21.74 -13.60
N TYR A 11 13.31 -21.63 -12.66
CA TYR A 11 11.89 -21.84 -12.96
C TYR A 11 10.99 -20.63 -12.68
N VAL A 12 11.43 -19.64 -11.89
CA VAL A 12 10.67 -18.42 -11.64
C VAL A 12 11.12 -17.34 -12.62
N ALA A 13 10.16 -16.65 -13.23
CA ALA A 13 10.47 -15.55 -14.17
C ALA A 13 11.32 -14.47 -13.48
N SER A 14 12.37 -14.00 -14.17
CA SER A 14 13.37 -13.06 -13.63
C SER A 14 12.82 -11.62 -13.53
N THR A 15 11.74 -11.43 -12.77
CA THR A 15 11.07 -10.14 -12.55
C THR A 15 11.49 -9.46 -11.25
N TYR A 16 12.21 -10.15 -10.37
CA TYR A 16 12.60 -9.66 -9.06
C TYR A 16 14.12 -9.75 -8.81
N GLY A 17 14.73 -8.68 -8.29
CA GLY A 17 16.05 -8.72 -7.68
C GLY A 17 15.93 -9.16 -6.22
N ARG A 18 16.30 -10.42 -5.91
CA ARG A 18 16.19 -10.96 -4.55
C ARG A 18 17.45 -10.70 -3.72
N PHE A 19 17.27 -10.38 -2.45
CA PHE A 19 18.37 -10.50 -1.49
C PHE A 19 18.80 -11.98 -1.36
N PRO A 20 20.10 -12.25 -1.10
CA PRO A 20 20.63 -13.61 -1.14
C PRO A 20 20.32 -14.43 0.14
N VAL A 21 19.11 -14.32 0.65
CA VAL A 21 18.63 -15.01 1.87
C VAL A 21 17.41 -15.85 1.54
N VAL A 22 17.33 -17.05 2.10
CA VAL A 22 16.18 -17.96 1.98
C VAL A 22 15.41 -17.94 3.28
N ILE A 23 14.31 -17.20 3.35
CA ILE A 23 13.44 -17.15 4.53
C ILE A 23 12.60 -18.43 4.60
N THR A 24 12.69 -19.14 5.71
CA THR A 24 11.99 -20.43 5.94
C THR A 24 10.96 -20.37 7.06
N GLY A 25 11.01 -19.32 7.90
CA GLY A 25 10.09 -19.17 9.02
C GLY A 25 10.17 -17.80 9.66
N GLY A 26 9.44 -17.64 10.76
CA GLY A 26 9.46 -16.44 11.57
C GLY A 26 8.33 -16.37 12.59
N LYS A 27 8.46 -15.45 13.54
CA LYS A 27 7.45 -15.14 14.56
C LYS A 27 7.51 -13.67 14.94
N GLY A 28 6.36 -13.01 14.95
CA GLY A 28 6.32 -11.56 15.17
C GLY A 28 7.15 -10.82 14.12
N CYS A 29 8.02 -9.93 14.52
CA CYS A 29 8.91 -9.22 13.58
C CYS A 29 10.23 -9.96 13.27
N ILE A 30 10.45 -11.17 13.79
CA ILE A 30 11.65 -11.95 13.54
C ILE A 30 11.43 -12.91 12.39
N ALA A 31 12.20 -12.77 11.31
CA ALA A 31 12.33 -13.72 10.22
C ALA A 31 13.49 -14.68 10.50
N VAL A 32 13.40 -15.93 10.01
CA VAL A 32 14.44 -16.94 10.15
C VAL A 32 14.80 -17.52 8.78
N ASP A 33 16.09 -17.62 8.47
CA ASP A 33 16.56 -18.19 7.23
C ASP A 33 16.78 -19.71 7.31
N ASP A 34 17.23 -20.32 6.21
CA ASP A 34 17.50 -21.76 6.08
C ASP A 34 18.76 -22.23 6.85
N GLN A 35 19.53 -21.29 7.41
CA GLN A 35 20.69 -21.56 8.27
C GLN A 35 20.38 -21.32 9.76
N GLY A 36 19.17 -20.83 10.07
CA GLY A 36 18.75 -20.51 11.43
C GLY A 36 19.15 -19.11 11.89
N ASN A 37 19.64 -18.24 11.00
CA ASN A 37 19.90 -16.86 11.34
C ASN A 37 18.59 -16.07 11.50
N GLU A 38 18.57 -15.20 12.51
CA GLU A 38 17.42 -14.35 12.82
C GLU A 38 17.61 -12.93 12.29
N TYR A 39 16.54 -12.35 11.76
CA TYR A 39 16.51 -11.01 11.22
C TYR A 39 15.31 -10.25 11.79
N ILE A 40 15.51 -9.02 12.24
CA ILE A 40 14.40 -8.10 12.54
C ILE A 40 13.85 -7.57 11.21
N ASP A 41 12.60 -7.89 10.90
CA ASP A 41 11.96 -7.48 9.64
C ASP A 41 11.31 -6.09 9.78
N MET A 42 12.01 -5.09 9.23
CA MET A 42 11.51 -3.72 9.11
C MET A 42 10.77 -3.46 7.79
N GLY A 43 10.47 -4.51 7.02
CA GLY A 43 9.79 -4.43 5.72
C GLY A 43 8.42 -5.09 5.68
N SER A 44 8.15 -6.09 6.53
CA SER A 44 6.86 -6.82 6.65
C SER A 44 6.29 -7.30 5.33
N GLY A 45 7.13 -7.77 4.38
CA GLY A 45 6.66 -8.15 3.05
C GLY A 45 6.06 -6.98 2.26
N ILE A 46 6.64 -5.80 2.36
CA ILE A 46 6.15 -4.52 1.80
C ILE A 46 4.85 -4.08 2.49
N GLY A 47 4.85 -4.07 3.83
CA GLY A 47 3.73 -3.60 4.65
C GLY A 47 2.52 -4.55 4.70
N VAL A 48 2.72 -5.83 4.37
CA VAL A 48 1.65 -6.85 4.32
C VAL A 48 1.42 -7.50 5.68
N ASN A 49 2.48 -7.95 6.36
CA ASN A 49 2.40 -8.64 7.64
C ASN A 49 2.20 -7.64 8.78
N LEU A 50 0.96 -7.15 8.95
CA LEU A 50 0.67 -6.08 9.94
C LEU A 50 1.07 -6.45 11.37
N PHE A 51 0.86 -7.71 11.75
CA PHE A 51 1.18 -8.26 13.07
C PHE A 51 2.36 -9.22 13.05
N GLY A 52 3.17 -9.17 11.98
CA GLY A 52 4.36 -9.98 11.80
C GLY A 52 4.10 -11.40 11.33
N TYR A 53 5.14 -12.23 11.41
CA TYR A 53 5.10 -13.63 10.97
C TYR A 53 4.30 -14.50 11.93
N SER A 54 3.57 -15.46 11.38
CA SER A 54 2.88 -16.53 12.12
C SER A 54 1.97 -16.04 13.24
N ASP A 55 1.34 -14.88 13.05
CA ASP A 55 0.40 -14.29 14.01
C ASP A 55 -0.69 -15.31 14.39
N PRO A 56 -0.84 -15.68 15.68
CA PRO A 56 -1.73 -16.76 16.08
C PRO A 56 -3.20 -16.41 15.89
N ILE A 57 -3.61 -15.17 16.10
CA ILE A 57 -5.02 -14.75 16.01
C ILE A 57 -5.48 -14.77 14.55
N TRP A 58 -4.66 -14.23 13.66
CA TRP A 58 -4.92 -14.28 12.22
C TRP A 58 -4.95 -15.72 11.70
N LYS A 59 -3.97 -16.56 12.09
CA LYS A 59 -3.92 -17.98 11.72
C LYS A 59 -5.14 -18.75 12.15
N GLU A 60 -5.57 -18.57 13.40
CA GLU A 60 -6.75 -19.24 13.96
C GLU A 60 -8.01 -18.89 13.17
N ALA A 61 -8.22 -17.60 12.86
CA ALA A 61 -9.35 -17.14 12.07
C ALA A 61 -9.37 -17.76 10.66
N VAL A 62 -8.21 -17.84 10.00
CA VAL A 62 -8.08 -18.43 8.67
C VAL A 62 -8.33 -19.94 8.71
N ILE A 63 -7.73 -20.67 9.67
CA ILE A 63 -7.87 -22.13 9.81
C ILE A 63 -9.33 -22.48 10.08
N ALA A 64 -9.99 -21.80 11.04
CA ALA A 64 -11.39 -22.04 11.36
C ALA A 64 -12.31 -21.85 10.13
N GLN A 65 -12.00 -20.88 9.27
CA GLN A 65 -12.76 -20.67 8.05
C GLN A 65 -12.45 -21.71 6.97
N LEU A 66 -11.20 -22.16 6.87
CA LEU A 66 -10.82 -23.27 5.96
C LEU A 66 -11.50 -24.59 6.35
N ASP A 67 -11.67 -24.86 7.64
CA ASP A 67 -12.41 -26.02 8.14
C ASP A 67 -13.92 -25.95 7.83
N ALA A 68 -14.47 -24.74 7.68
CA ALA A 68 -15.87 -24.52 7.32
C ALA A 68 -16.08 -24.55 5.80
N VAL A 69 -15.53 -23.58 5.09
CA VAL A 69 -15.58 -23.46 3.62
C VAL A 69 -14.50 -22.51 3.12
N GLN A 70 -13.67 -22.97 2.20
CA GLN A 70 -12.57 -22.20 1.65
C GLN A 70 -12.96 -21.29 0.48
N HIS A 71 -13.96 -21.70 -0.33
CA HIS A 71 -14.39 -20.96 -1.53
C HIS A 71 -15.77 -21.42 -2.02
N THR A 72 -16.58 -20.47 -2.51
CA THR A 72 -17.91 -20.75 -3.09
C THR A 72 -18.18 -19.98 -4.38
N SER A 73 -17.22 -19.17 -4.86
CA SER A 73 -17.46 -18.09 -5.85
C SER A 73 -18.42 -16.99 -5.34
N ASN A 74 -18.62 -15.95 -6.15
CA ASN A 74 -19.58 -14.86 -5.86
C ASN A 74 -21.02 -15.17 -6.34
N LEU A 75 -21.32 -16.42 -6.67
CA LEU A 75 -22.68 -16.86 -6.97
C LEU A 75 -23.49 -17.16 -5.70
N TYR A 76 -22.83 -17.31 -4.55
CA TYR A 76 -23.44 -17.60 -3.26
C TYR A 76 -22.98 -16.61 -2.20
N TYR A 77 -23.85 -16.30 -1.25
CA TYR A 77 -23.49 -15.47 -0.11
C TYR A 77 -22.60 -16.22 0.87
N THR A 78 -21.60 -15.51 1.44
CA THR A 78 -20.78 -16.00 2.54
C THR A 78 -20.72 -14.99 3.69
N GLY A 79 -20.76 -15.48 4.93
CA GLY A 79 -20.74 -14.63 6.12
C GLY A 79 -19.52 -13.71 6.17
N PRO A 80 -18.28 -14.25 6.07
CA PRO A 80 -17.05 -13.43 6.16
C PRO A 80 -16.96 -12.31 5.13
N CYS A 81 -17.41 -12.53 3.89
CA CYS A 81 -17.41 -11.50 2.86
C CYS A 81 -18.31 -10.32 3.23
N ALA A 82 -19.56 -10.61 3.64
CA ALA A 82 -20.53 -9.59 4.04
C ALA A 82 -20.08 -8.83 5.31
N GLN A 83 -19.59 -9.57 6.32
CA GLN A 83 -19.08 -8.98 7.57
C GLN A 83 -17.85 -8.10 7.36
N LEU A 84 -16.95 -8.47 6.46
CA LEU A 84 -15.80 -7.63 6.11
C LEU A 84 -16.24 -6.34 5.42
N ALA A 85 -17.21 -6.42 4.50
CA ALA A 85 -17.76 -5.25 3.83
C ALA A 85 -18.45 -4.30 4.83
N GLU A 86 -19.28 -4.84 5.73
CA GLU A 86 -19.92 -4.09 6.81
C GLU A 86 -18.86 -3.36 7.68
N LEU A 87 -17.87 -4.09 8.18
CA LEU A 87 -16.80 -3.55 9.03
C LEU A 87 -16.01 -2.43 8.34
N LEU A 88 -15.69 -2.59 7.05
CA LEU A 88 -15.02 -1.56 6.27
C LEU A 88 -15.90 -0.32 6.10
N CYS A 89 -17.17 -0.50 5.71
CA CYS A 89 -18.12 0.62 5.53
C CYS A 89 -18.36 1.39 6.82
N GLU A 90 -18.60 0.71 7.94
CA GLU A 90 -18.83 1.34 9.25
C GLU A 90 -17.62 2.15 9.72
N ARG A 91 -16.41 1.63 9.53
CA ARG A 91 -15.18 2.29 9.98
C ARG A 91 -14.68 3.40 9.07
N THR A 92 -15.13 3.46 7.83
CA THR A 92 -14.67 4.44 6.84
C THR A 92 -15.70 5.49 6.47
N GLY A 93 -16.99 5.20 6.68
CA GLY A 93 -18.09 6.01 6.18
C GLY A 93 -18.43 5.78 4.70
N LEU A 94 -17.66 4.94 3.99
CA LEU A 94 -17.96 4.50 2.63
C LEU A 94 -19.15 3.55 2.63
N LYS A 95 -19.73 3.19 1.48
CA LYS A 95 -21.08 2.63 1.40
C LYS A 95 -21.15 1.20 0.88
N LYS A 96 -20.28 0.85 -0.07
CA LYS A 96 -20.20 -0.50 -0.65
C LYS A 96 -18.76 -0.89 -0.93
N VAL A 97 -18.51 -2.19 -1.00
CA VAL A 97 -17.18 -2.74 -1.23
C VAL A 97 -17.23 -3.75 -2.38
N PHE A 98 -16.35 -3.60 -3.35
CA PHE A 98 -15.99 -4.66 -4.29
C PHE A 98 -14.68 -5.31 -3.83
N PHE A 99 -14.67 -6.64 -3.69
CA PHE A 99 -13.49 -7.40 -3.32
C PHE A 99 -12.81 -8.02 -4.54
N CYS A 100 -11.47 -8.04 -4.52
CA CYS A 100 -10.58 -8.65 -5.50
C CYS A 100 -9.34 -9.26 -4.80
N ASN A 101 -8.25 -9.50 -5.52
CA ASN A 101 -7.11 -10.26 -4.98
C ASN A 101 -5.84 -9.41 -4.78
N SER A 102 -5.80 -8.21 -5.29
CA SER A 102 -4.61 -7.36 -5.27
C SER A 102 -4.96 -5.87 -5.30
N GLY A 103 -3.99 -5.02 -4.95
CA GLY A 103 -4.14 -3.58 -5.09
C GLY A 103 -4.30 -3.14 -6.55
N ALA A 104 -3.65 -3.81 -7.50
CA ALA A 104 -3.82 -3.50 -8.90
C ALA A 104 -5.25 -3.76 -9.38
N GLU A 105 -5.87 -4.88 -9.00
CA GLU A 105 -7.28 -5.16 -9.32
C GLU A 105 -8.23 -4.19 -8.62
N ALA A 106 -7.95 -3.77 -7.39
CA ALA A 106 -8.72 -2.76 -6.69
C ALA A 106 -8.66 -1.42 -7.44
N ASN A 107 -7.49 -1.01 -7.90
CA ASN A 107 -7.30 0.20 -8.70
C ASN A 107 -7.95 0.11 -10.09
N GLU A 108 -7.92 -1.05 -10.75
CA GLU A 108 -8.68 -1.28 -11.99
C GLU A 108 -10.18 -1.06 -11.78
N CYS A 109 -10.73 -1.56 -10.67
CA CYS A 109 -12.13 -1.34 -10.30
C CYS A 109 -12.42 0.14 -10.05
N ALA A 110 -11.54 0.86 -9.33
CA ALA A 110 -11.69 2.29 -9.07
C ALA A 110 -11.66 3.12 -10.34
N ILE A 111 -10.74 2.82 -11.26
CA ILE A 111 -10.63 3.46 -12.59
C ILE A 111 -11.90 3.22 -13.42
N LYS A 112 -12.40 1.97 -13.43
CA LYS A 112 -13.67 1.63 -14.12
C LYS A 112 -14.85 2.40 -13.52
N ALA A 113 -14.94 2.48 -12.19
CA ALA A 113 -16.01 3.22 -11.51
C ALA A 113 -15.96 4.71 -11.86
N ALA A 114 -14.78 5.32 -11.87
CA ALA A 114 -14.60 6.73 -12.20
C ALA A 114 -14.98 7.04 -13.65
N ARG A 115 -14.53 6.23 -14.60
CA ARG A 115 -14.88 6.39 -16.01
C ARG A 115 -16.37 6.21 -16.25
N ARG A 116 -16.99 5.20 -15.61
CA ARG A 116 -18.45 4.97 -15.73
C ARG A 116 -19.24 6.12 -15.12
N TYR A 117 -18.83 6.64 -13.97
CA TYR A 117 -19.45 7.81 -13.34
C TYR A 117 -19.47 9.00 -14.29
N ALA A 118 -18.30 9.32 -14.88
CA ALA A 118 -18.18 10.44 -15.79
C ALA A 118 -19.05 10.23 -17.05
N GLN A 119 -19.06 9.06 -17.65
CA GLN A 119 -19.89 8.79 -18.84
C GLN A 119 -21.39 8.83 -18.55
N LEU A 120 -21.82 8.48 -17.33
CA LEU A 120 -23.25 8.56 -16.96
C LEU A 120 -23.71 9.97 -16.60
N ASN A 121 -22.80 10.85 -16.14
CA ASN A 121 -23.15 12.16 -15.61
C ASN A 121 -22.59 13.33 -16.45
N LYS A 122 -21.72 13.06 -17.41
CA LYS A 122 -21.08 14.05 -18.31
C LYS A 122 -21.13 13.55 -19.76
N GLU A 123 -20.27 14.08 -20.62
CA GLU A 123 -20.14 13.65 -22.02
C GLU A 123 -19.18 12.42 -22.12
N ASP A 124 -19.28 11.67 -23.20
CA ASP A 124 -18.55 10.41 -23.42
C ASP A 124 -17.02 10.54 -23.40
N ASP A 125 -16.49 11.72 -23.64
CA ASP A 125 -15.05 12.00 -23.66
C ASP A 125 -14.46 12.40 -22.29
N PHE A 126 -15.28 12.46 -21.23
CA PHE A 126 -14.84 12.66 -19.84
C PHE A 126 -14.33 11.35 -19.23
N TYR A 127 -13.12 10.93 -19.56
CA TYR A 127 -12.53 9.69 -19.04
C TYR A 127 -11.09 9.86 -18.51
N THR A 128 -10.53 11.07 -18.58
CA THR A 128 -9.17 11.35 -18.11
C THR A 128 -9.10 11.26 -16.59
N ILE A 129 -8.11 10.57 -16.09
CA ILE A 129 -7.79 10.50 -14.66
C ILE A 129 -6.44 11.20 -14.45
N ILE A 130 -6.44 12.22 -13.60
CA ILE A 130 -5.20 12.90 -13.20
C ILE A 130 -4.53 12.05 -12.13
N THR A 131 -3.25 11.73 -12.35
CA THR A 131 -2.39 10.99 -11.40
C THR A 131 -1.19 11.84 -11.01
N LEU A 132 -0.32 11.33 -10.15
CA LEU A 132 0.85 12.07 -9.69
C LEU A 132 2.15 11.46 -10.22
N ASN A 133 3.11 12.30 -10.59
CA ASN A 133 4.47 11.88 -10.88
C ASN A 133 5.03 11.11 -9.67
N ASN A 134 5.78 10.04 -9.93
CA ASN A 134 6.32 9.10 -8.95
C ASN A 134 5.28 8.25 -8.22
N SER A 135 4.00 8.30 -8.57
CA SER A 135 2.98 7.40 -8.02
C SER A 135 3.21 5.94 -8.44
N PHE A 136 2.56 5.02 -7.70
CA PHE A 136 2.54 3.61 -8.05
C PHE A 136 1.16 3.00 -7.78
N HIS A 137 0.44 2.65 -8.86
CA HIS A 137 -0.94 2.14 -8.76
C HIS A 137 -1.09 0.68 -9.20
N GLY A 138 -0.03 0.04 -9.71
CA GLY A 138 -0.04 -1.38 -10.07
C GLY A 138 0.76 -1.72 -11.33
N ARG A 139 0.63 -2.99 -11.77
CA ARG A 139 1.38 -3.57 -12.89
C ARG A 139 0.49 -4.16 -14.00
N THR A 140 -0.84 -4.07 -13.88
CA THR A 140 -1.75 -4.34 -15.00
C THR A 140 -1.63 -3.22 -16.03
N LEU A 141 -2.03 -3.43 -17.29
CA LEU A 141 -1.82 -2.42 -18.34
C LEU A 141 -2.45 -1.07 -18.01
N THR A 142 -3.65 -1.05 -17.38
CA THR A 142 -4.32 0.21 -17.04
C THR A 142 -3.70 0.85 -15.78
N THR A 143 -3.44 0.08 -14.72
CA THR A 143 -2.77 0.62 -13.52
C THR A 143 -1.31 0.98 -13.78
N LEU A 144 -0.67 0.33 -14.75
CA LEU A 144 0.65 0.71 -15.24
C LEU A 144 0.60 2.09 -15.92
N ALA A 145 -0.42 2.33 -16.75
CA ALA A 145 -0.62 3.64 -17.39
C ALA A 145 -0.91 4.75 -16.36
N ALA A 146 -1.62 4.42 -15.26
CA ALA A 146 -1.89 5.33 -14.15
C ALA A 146 -0.64 5.62 -13.29
N THR A 147 0.35 4.71 -13.27
CA THR A 147 1.58 4.84 -12.49
C THR A 147 2.48 5.91 -13.08
N GLY A 148 2.77 6.98 -12.33
CA GLY A 148 3.54 8.14 -12.78
C GLY A 148 5.06 7.94 -12.82
N GLN A 149 5.54 6.79 -13.26
CA GLN A 149 6.96 6.42 -13.33
C GLN A 149 7.32 5.85 -14.70
N GLU A 150 7.89 6.67 -15.57
CA GLU A 150 8.23 6.30 -16.96
C GLU A 150 9.10 5.03 -17.09
N LYS A 151 9.95 4.75 -16.10
CA LYS A 151 10.80 3.54 -16.11
C LYS A 151 10.00 2.24 -16.23
N PHE A 152 8.73 2.24 -15.78
CA PHE A 152 7.84 1.10 -15.85
C PHE A 152 7.04 1.05 -17.16
N HIS A 153 6.95 2.16 -17.89
CA HIS A 153 6.21 2.25 -19.15
C HIS A 153 6.98 1.69 -20.36
N LYS A 154 8.31 1.66 -20.24
CA LYS A 154 9.19 1.20 -21.34
C LYS A 154 8.84 -0.22 -21.75
N LEU A 155 8.76 -0.45 -23.07
CA LEU A 155 8.51 -1.75 -23.71
C LEU A 155 7.09 -2.34 -23.50
N PHE A 156 6.15 -1.57 -22.89
CA PHE A 156 4.76 -2.00 -22.69
C PHE A 156 3.75 -1.12 -23.47
N GLN A 157 4.20 -0.46 -24.51
CA GLN A 157 3.35 0.35 -25.38
C GLN A 157 2.49 -0.52 -26.32
N PRO A 158 1.24 -0.08 -26.69
CA PRO A 158 0.63 1.17 -26.24
C PRO A 158 0.06 1.05 -24.82
N LEU A 159 0.21 2.12 -24.01
CA LEU A 159 -0.45 2.19 -22.71
C LEU A 159 -1.95 2.47 -22.87
N THR A 160 -2.72 2.10 -21.86
CA THR A 160 -4.14 2.48 -21.77
C THR A 160 -4.26 4.02 -21.77
N PRO A 161 -5.05 4.64 -22.68
CA PRO A 161 -5.18 6.09 -22.77
C PRO A 161 -6.00 6.68 -21.62
N GLY A 162 -5.92 8.00 -21.44
CA GLY A 162 -6.74 8.77 -20.49
C GLY A 162 -6.10 8.90 -19.10
N PHE A 163 -4.78 9.00 -19.04
CA PHE A 163 -4.04 9.37 -17.83
C PHE A 163 -3.14 10.56 -18.10
N VAL A 164 -3.16 11.52 -17.17
CA VAL A 164 -2.27 12.69 -17.15
C VAL A 164 -1.63 12.78 -15.79
N SER A 165 -0.29 12.77 -15.75
CA SER A 165 0.46 12.85 -14.48
C SER A 165 0.97 14.28 -14.26
N VAL A 166 0.80 14.78 -13.02
CA VAL A 166 1.29 16.09 -12.58
C VAL A 166 2.27 15.93 -11.41
N PRO A 167 3.16 16.92 -11.16
CA PRO A 167 4.02 16.87 -9.99
C PRO A 167 3.22 16.84 -8.69
N ALA A 168 3.62 15.99 -7.73
CA ALA A 168 3.06 16.01 -6.39
C ALA A 168 3.35 17.34 -5.70
N ASN A 169 2.39 17.82 -4.91
CA ASN A 169 2.45 19.11 -4.19
C ASN A 169 2.52 20.37 -5.07
N ASP A 170 2.21 20.24 -6.37
CA ASP A 170 2.10 21.36 -7.29
C ASP A 170 0.60 21.65 -7.56
N CYS A 171 0.04 22.58 -6.79
CA CYS A 171 -1.38 22.96 -6.87
C CYS A 171 -1.74 23.63 -8.21
N GLU A 172 -0.81 24.37 -8.82
CA GLU A 172 -1.02 25.05 -10.11
C GLU A 172 -1.08 24.03 -11.24
N ALA A 173 -0.10 23.10 -11.29
CA ALA A 173 -0.08 22.03 -12.28
C ALA A 173 -1.33 21.13 -12.17
N LEU A 174 -1.81 20.82 -10.95
CA LEU A 174 -3.04 20.08 -10.75
C LEU A 174 -4.25 20.84 -11.30
N SER A 175 -4.36 22.13 -10.99
CA SER A 175 -5.47 22.99 -11.43
C SER A 175 -5.51 23.11 -12.95
N ASP A 176 -4.35 23.29 -13.57
CA ASP A 176 -4.23 23.40 -15.02
C ASP A 176 -4.56 22.08 -15.72
N ALA A 177 -4.10 20.95 -15.17
CA ALA A 177 -4.43 19.64 -15.70
C ALA A 177 -5.94 19.37 -15.65
N VAL A 178 -6.61 19.71 -14.54
CA VAL A 178 -8.07 19.55 -14.41
C VAL A 178 -8.81 20.42 -15.43
N LYS A 179 -8.42 21.68 -15.59
CA LYS A 179 -9.09 22.64 -16.50
C LYS A 179 -8.90 22.31 -17.99
N ASN A 180 -7.74 21.76 -18.34
CA ASN A 180 -7.36 21.53 -19.75
C ASN A 180 -7.68 20.13 -20.25
N ASN A 181 -8.25 19.24 -19.41
CA ASN A 181 -8.60 17.88 -19.79
C ASN A 181 -10.07 17.59 -19.49
N LYS A 182 -10.64 16.63 -20.20
CA LYS A 182 -11.96 16.04 -19.92
C LYS A 182 -11.82 15.07 -18.73
N THR A 183 -11.73 15.63 -17.52
CA THR A 183 -11.34 14.89 -16.30
C THR A 183 -12.53 14.20 -15.65
N ALA A 184 -12.35 12.91 -15.34
CA ALA A 184 -13.29 12.08 -14.59
C ALA A 184 -12.94 12.02 -13.10
N ALA A 185 -11.64 11.94 -12.78
CA ALA A 185 -11.18 11.77 -11.40
C ALA A 185 -9.75 12.29 -11.20
N ILE A 186 -9.42 12.56 -9.93
CA ILE A 186 -8.05 12.70 -9.43
C ILE A 186 -7.75 11.44 -8.63
N MET A 187 -6.63 10.76 -8.94
CA MET A 187 -6.17 9.57 -8.25
C MET A 187 -4.82 9.85 -7.59
N LEU A 188 -4.72 9.60 -6.29
CA LEU A 188 -3.54 9.91 -5.49
C LEU A 188 -3.25 8.84 -4.44
N GLU A 189 -2.04 8.87 -3.91
CA GLU A 189 -1.62 8.24 -2.65
C GLU A 189 -1.37 9.37 -1.66
N CYS A 190 -1.98 9.39 -0.49
CA CYS A 190 -1.68 10.41 0.54
C CYS A 190 -0.19 10.44 0.92
N ILE A 191 0.49 9.30 0.77
CA ILE A 191 1.96 9.17 0.85
C ILE A 191 2.41 8.27 -0.30
N GLN A 192 3.20 8.80 -1.21
CA GLN A 192 3.75 8.02 -2.33
C GLN A 192 4.75 6.97 -1.83
N GLY A 193 4.32 5.71 -1.76
CA GLY A 193 5.12 4.64 -1.16
C GLY A 193 6.36 4.26 -1.99
N GLU A 194 6.13 3.80 -3.21
CA GLU A 194 7.20 3.37 -4.12
C GLU A 194 8.02 4.55 -4.67
N GLY A 195 7.41 5.74 -4.71
CA GLY A 195 8.06 6.97 -5.14
C GLY A 195 9.09 7.55 -4.17
N GLY A 196 9.25 6.95 -2.97
CA GLY A 196 10.25 7.38 -2.00
C GLY A 196 9.69 7.83 -0.65
N VAL A 197 8.51 7.38 -0.28
CA VAL A 197 7.81 7.74 0.96
C VAL A 197 7.67 9.26 1.09
N ASN A 198 6.95 9.85 0.14
CA ASN A 198 6.74 11.28 0.07
C ASN A 198 5.29 11.64 0.44
N PRO A 199 5.03 12.21 1.63
CA PRO A 199 3.71 12.70 1.99
C PRO A 199 3.26 13.86 1.09
N LEU A 200 1.96 13.91 0.82
CA LEU A 200 1.35 15.10 0.19
C LEU A 200 1.14 16.20 1.24
N ASP A 201 1.24 17.44 0.79
CA ASP A 201 0.96 18.60 1.62
C ASP A 201 -0.56 18.80 1.79
N GLN A 202 -0.99 19.29 2.96
CA GLN A 202 -2.40 19.59 3.22
C GLN A 202 -2.99 20.54 2.15
N ALA A 203 -2.24 21.55 1.75
CA ALA A 203 -2.67 22.52 0.72
C ALA A 203 -2.94 21.85 -0.64
N PHE A 204 -2.16 20.80 -0.99
CA PHE A 204 -2.39 20.05 -2.23
C PHE A 204 -3.66 19.21 -2.16
N ILE A 205 -3.88 18.52 -1.02
CA ILE A 205 -5.11 17.77 -0.78
C ILE A 205 -6.33 18.69 -0.78
N ASP A 206 -6.25 19.84 -0.10
CA ASP A 206 -7.35 20.83 -0.08
C ASP A 206 -7.67 21.32 -1.49
N THR A 207 -6.65 21.56 -2.31
CA THR A 207 -6.81 21.94 -3.72
C THR A 207 -7.48 20.84 -4.53
N ALA A 208 -7.06 19.58 -4.35
CA ALA A 208 -7.69 18.43 -5.03
C ALA A 208 -9.17 18.29 -4.65
N VAL A 209 -9.49 18.42 -3.36
CA VAL A 209 -10.88 18.37 -2.86
C VAL A 209 -11.72 19.53 -3.42
N GLN A 210 -11.17 20.75 -3.46
CA GLN A 210 -11.85 21.90 -4.03
C GLN A 210 -12.15 21.71 -5.52
N LEU A 211 -11.15 21.30 -6.30
CA LEU A 211 -11.29 21.03 -7.73
C LEU A 211 -12.30 19.91 -8.00
N ALA A 212 -12.26 18.84 -7.22
CA ALA A 212 -13.22 17.75 -7.34
C ALA A 212 -14.66 18.21 -7.11
N LYS A 213 -14.87 19.11 -6.16
CA LYS A 213 -16.19 19.71 -5.91
C LYS A 213 -16.61 20.68 -7.02
N GLU A 214 -15.70 21.54 -7.48
CA GLU A 214 -15.99 22.58 -8.48
C GLU A 214 -16.31 21.97 -9.85
N TYR A 215 -15.56 20.94 -10.25
CA TYR A 215 -15.68 20.30 -11.58
C TYR A 215 -16.46 18.97 -11.55
N ASP A 216 -17.09 18.63 -10.43
CA ASP A 216 -17.78 17.35 -10.20
C ASP A 216 -16.91 16.15 -10.63
N LEU A 217 -15.71 16.07 -10.06
CA LEU A 217 -14.80 14.95 -10.24
C LEU A 217 -14.92 13.98 -9.07
N LEU A 218 -14.41 12.77 -9.26
CA LEU A 218 -14.20 11.83 -8.16
C LEU A 218 -12.78 11.95 -7.61
N ILE A 219 -12.61 11.74 -6.32
CA ILE A 219 -11.31 11.50 -5.69
C ILE A 219 -11.16 10.01 -5.44
N ILE A 220 -10.11 9.41 -6.01
CA ILE A 220 -9.66 8.05 -5.75
C ILE A 220 -8.44 8.14 -4.86
N ASP A 221 -8.52 7.61 -3.64
CA ASP A 221 -7.38 7.49 -2.74
C ASP A 221 -6.86 6.04 -2.73
N ASP A 222 -5.64 5.87 -3.19
CA ASP A 222 -4.95 4.59 -3.19
C ASP A 222 -4.27 4.35 -1.83
N GLU A 223 -4.98 3.65 -0.97
CA GLU A 223 -4.55 3.27 0.38
C GLU A 223 -3.96 1.84 0.44
N VAL A 224 -3.51 1.31 -0.68
CA VAL A 224 -2.94 -0.03 -0.76
C VAL A 224 -1.70 -0.17 0.13
N GLN A 225 -0.88 0.86 0.26
CA GLN A 225 0.30 0.85 1.12
C GLN A 225 0.14 1.66 2.40
N THR A 226 -0.62 2.74 2.38
CA THR A 226 -0.82 3.69 3.48
C THR A 226 -1.88 3.24 4.50
N GLY A 227 -2.81 2.40 4.07
CA GLY A 227 -3.96 1.97 4.87
C GLY A 227 -3.66 0.93 5.94
N ASN A 228 -4.73 0.47 6.56
CA ASN A 228 -4.74 -0.59 7.56
C ASN A 228 -3.88 -0.28 8.79
N GLY A 229 -3.95 0.96 9.29
CA GLY A 229 -3.26 1.40 10.50
C GLY A 229 -1.81 1.84 10.30
N ARG A 230 -1.24 1.64 9.11
CA ARG A 230 0.18 1.87 8.79
C ARG A 230 0.65 3.28 9.14
N THR A 231 -0.18 4.29 8.86
CA THR A 231 0.15 5.71 9.03
C THR A 231 -0.28 6.30 10.38
N GLY A 232 -0.86 5.49 11.29
CA GLY A 232 -1.33 5.95 12.61
C GLY A 232 -2.81 6.36 12.63
N THR A 233 -3.52 6.16 11.52
CA THR A 233 -4.99 6.13 11.39
C THR A 233 -5.38 4.89 10.61
N LEU A 234 -6.65 4.50 10.58
CA LEU A 234 -7.06 3.31 9.80
C LEU A 234 -6.68 3.46 8.33
N TYR A 235 -6.95 4.64 7.75
CA TYR A 235 -6.52 5.06 6.41
C TYR A 235 -5.91 6.46 6.49
N ALA A 236 -4.93 6.77 5.63
CA ALA A 236 -4.15 8.01 5.69
C ALA A 236 -5.00 9.26 5.43
N TYR A 237 -6.00 9.18 4.53
CA TYR A 237 -6.91 10.31 4.25
C TYR A 237 -7.59 10.89 5.50
N MET A 238 -7.78 10.05 6.54
CA MET A 238 -8.40 10.49 7.79
C MET A 238 -7.56 11.54 8.54
N GLN A 239 -6.23 11.57 8.30
CA GLN A 239 -5.35 12.59 8.87
C GLN A 239 -5.47 13.94 8.14
N TYR A 240 -5.85 13.90 6.88
CA TYR A 240 -6.06 15.09 6.06
C TYR A 240 -7.49 15.67 6.18
N GLY A 241 -8.39 14.98 6.87
CA GLY A 241 -9.74 15.49 7.17
C GLY A 241 -10.70 15.55 5.98
N PHE A 242 -10.51 14.69 4.95
CA PHE A 242 -11.45 14.58 3.83
C PHE A 242 -11.97 13.15 3.70
N LEU A 243 -13.06 12.96 2.97
CA LEU A 243 -13.60 11.65 2.62
C LEU A 243 -13.52 11.47 1.10
N PRO A 244 -12.68 10.55 0.59
CA PRO A 244 -12.63 10.25 -0.83
C PRO A 244 -13.94 9.64 -1.36
N ASP A 245 -14.20 9.78 -2.66
CA ASP A 245 -15.33 9.10 -3.31
C ASP A 245 -15.06 7.61 -3.49
N ILE A 246 -13.79 7.22 -3.66
CA ILE A 246 -13.35 5.83 -3.81
C ILE A 246 -12.05 5.65 -3.02
N VAL A 247 -11.96 4.59 -2.24
CA VAL A 247 -10.73 4.18 -1.56
C VAL A 247 -10.37 2.76 -1.98
N THR A 248 -9.11 2.55 -2.36
CA THR A 248 -8.59 1.21 -2.65
C THR A 248 -7.66 0.73 -1.55
N THR A 249 -7.73 -0.54 -1.19
CA THR A 249 -6.88 -1.14 -0.16
C THR A 249 -6.51 -2.57 -0.50
N ALA A 250 -5.38 -3.05 0.01
CA ALA A 250 -4.88 -4.42 -0.13
C ALA A 250 -3.80 -4.69 0.93
N LYS A 251 -2.72 -5.38 0.57
CA LYS A 251 -1.52 -5.61 1.42
C LYS A 251 -1.88 -5.97 2.86
N GLY A 252 -1.75 -5.01 3.79
CA GLY A 252 -2.03 -5.20 5.20
C GLY A 252 -3.44 -5.70 5.51
N LEU A 253 -4.43 -5.43 4.67
CA LEU A 253 -5.77 -5.96 4.81
C LEU A 253 -5.76 -7.49 4.91
N GLY A 254 -5.00 -8.16 4.05
CA GLY A 254 -4.92 -9.63 4.00
C GLY A 254 -3.98 -10.26 5.03
N GLY A 255 -3.00 -9.49 5.55
CA GLY A 255 -2.04 -9.99 6.53
C GLY A 255 -1.19 -11.16 6.05
N GLY A 256 -1.03 -11.34 4.73
CA GLY A 256 -0.26 -12.41 4.09
C GLY A 256 -1.05 -13.18 3.04
N LEU A 257 -2.38 -13.15 3.08
CA LEU A 257 -3.23 -13.71 2.03
C LEU A 257 -3.63 -12.62 1.01
N PRO A 258 -3.75 -12.99 -0.29
CA PRO A 258 -4.08 -12.04 -1.34
C PRO A 258 -5.53 -11.57 -1.25
N ILE A 259 -5.72 -10.28 -1.02
CA ILE A 259 -7.01 -9.58 -1.07
C ILE A 259 -6.76 -8.12 -1.48
N GLY A 260 -7.69 -7.59 -2.25
CA GLY A 260 -7.87 -6.18 -2.51
C GLY A 260 -9.33 -5.79 -2.32
N ALA A 261 -9.56 -4.54 -2.05
CA ALA A 261 -10.92 -4.00 -1.94
C ALA A 261 -10.98 -2.59 -2.53
N THR A 262 -12.07 -2.33 -3.25
CA THR A 262 -12.46 -0.99 -3.69
C THR A 262 -13.71 -0.59 -2.91
N MET A 263 -13.56 0.39 -2.04
CA MET A 263 -14.63 0.93 -1.23
C MET A 263 -15.25 2.12 -1.94
N LEU A 264 -16.55 2.10 -2.15
CA LEU A 264 -17.34 3.05 -2.94
C LEU A 264 -18.09 4.00 -2.01
N GLY A 265 -17.90 5.30 -2.21
CA GLY A 265 -18.60 6.36 -1.50
C GLY A 265 -20.01 6.63 -2.04
N GLU A 266 -20.69 7.65 -1.48
CA GLU A 266 -22.08 7.94 -1.75
C GLU A 266 -22.40 8.18 -3.25
N LYS A 267 -21.53 8.89 -3.98
CA LYS A 267 -21.72 9.19 -5.41
C LYS A 267 -21.69 7.96 -6.30
N VAL A 268 -20.98 6.90 -5.88
CA VAL A 268 -20.66 5.74 -6.73
C VAL A 268 -21.08 4.40 -6.14
N LYS A 269 -21.79 4.38 -5.01
CA LYS A 269 -22.22 3.12 -4.36
C LYS A 269 -23.06 2.21 -5.24
N GLU A 270 -23.81 2.76 -6.20
CA GLU A 270 -24.65 2.02 -7.14
C GLU A 270 -24.10 2.04 -8.57
N ILE A 271 -22.80 2.34 -8.74
CA ILE A 271 -22.19 2.54 -10.06
C ILE A 271 -22.15 1.25 -10.90
N PHE A 272 -22.10 0.09 -10.25
CA PHE A 272 -22.03 -1.19 -10.91
C PHE A 272 -23.34 -1.96 -10.82
N THR A 273 -23.68 -2.66 -11.90
CA THR A 273 -24.75 -3.65 -11.99
C THR A 273 -24.16 -5.05 -12.23
N PRO A 274 -24.92 -6.14 -12.00
CA PRO A 274 -24.43 -7.49 -12.24
C PRO A 274 -23.85 -7.68 -13.64
N GLY A 275 -22.59 -8.14 -13.72
CA GLY A 275 -21.85 -8.33 -14.96
C GLY A 275 -20.84 -7.21 -15.32
N ASP A 276 -20.94 -6.02 -14.72
CA ASP A 276 -20.05 -4.91 -15.03
C ASP A 276 -18.62 -5.10 -14.51
N ASN A 277 -18.48 -5.78 -13.38
CA ASN A 277 -17.19 -6.13 -12.77
C ASN A 277 -17.30 -7.49 -12.09
N GLY A 278 -16.15 -8.15 -11.86
CA GLY A 278 -16.15 -9.46 -11.22
C GLY A 278 -14.76 -9.95 -10.87
N SER A 279 -14.72 -10.92 -9.96
CA SER A 279 -13.51 -11.63 -9.56
C SER A 279 -13.92 -13.02 -9.07
N THR A 280 -13.26 -14.07 -9.56
CA THR A 280 -13.53 -15.44 -9.09
C THR A 280 -13.22 -15.61 -7.61
N PHE A 281 -12.08 -15.09 -7.16
CA PHE A 281 -11.61 -15.24 -5.77
C PHE A 281 -11.91 -14.03 -4.88
N GLY A 282 -12.36 -12.92 -5.44
CA GLY A 282 -12.64 -11.71 -4.67
C GLY A 282 -13.71 -11.95 -3.60
N GLY A 283 -13.43 -11.56 -2.36
CA GLY A 283 -14.31 -11.86 -1.22
C GLY A 283 -14.25 -13.32 -0.74
N ASN A 284 -13.17 -14.05 -1.09
CA ASN A 284 -12.95 -15.41 -0.60
C ASN A 284 -13.11 -15.48 0.93
N PRO A 285 -13.95 -16.39 1.46
CA PRO A 285 -14.28 -16.40 2.89
C PRO A 285 -13.08 -16.62 3.80
N ALA A 286 -12.10 -17.44 3.42
CA ALA A 286 -10.92 -17.68 4.24
C ALA A 286 -10.05 -16.41 4.37
N VAL A 287 -9.87 -15.69 3.25
CA VAL A 287 -9.12 -14.43 3.24
C VAL A 287 -9.87 -13.32 3.98
N CYS A 288 -11.20 -13.25 3.82
CA CYS A 288 -12.04 -12.29 4.55
C CYS A 288 -12.01 -12.52 6.06
N ALA A 289 -12.01 -13.77 6.54
CA ALA A 289 -11.87 -14.10 7.96
C ALA A 289 -10.55 -13.61 8.52
N GLY A 290 -9.44 -13.82 7.80
CA GLY A 290 -8.13 -13.26 8.15
C GLY A 290 -8.14 -11.72 8.19
N ALA A 291 -8.74 -11.07 7.19
CA ALA A 291 -8.86 -9.62 7.12
C ALA A 291 -9.69 -9.03 8.28
N ILE A 292 -10.80 -9.66 8.64
CA ILE A 292 -11.63 -9.27 9.79
C ILE A 292 -10.80 -9.34 11.08
N SER A 293 -10.02 -10.43 11.27
CA SER A 293 -9.17 -10.58 12.45
C SER A 293 -8.13 -9.47 12.57
N ASN A 294 -7.56 -9.02 11.46
CA ASN A 294 -6.64 -7.89 11.41
C ASN A 294 -7.35 -6.56 11.75
N LEU A 295 -8.43 -6.25 11.04
CA LEU A 295 -9.13 -4.98 11.20
C LEU A 295 -9.69 -4.78 12.62
N LYS A 296 -10.18 -5.83 13.27
CA LYS A 296 -10.70 -5.74 14.64
C LYS A 296 -9.63 -5.38 15.66
N ARG A 297 -8.35 -5.63 15.37
CA ARG A 297 -7.21 -5.31 16.25
C ARG A 297 -6.58 -3.94 15.96
N ILE A 298 -6.96 -3.30 14.86
CA ILE A 298 -6.52 -1.93 14.58
C ILE A 298 -7.47 -0.99 15.36
N ASP A 299 -7.21 -0.87 16.64
CA ASP A 299 -7.95 0.01 17.58
C ASP A 299 -7.13 1.28 17.90
N ASP A 300 -7.74 2.17 18.66
CA ASP A 300 -7.11 3.45 19.04
C ASP A 300 -5.82 3.26 19.84
N VAL A 301 -5.71 2.18 20.62
CA VAL A 301 -4.50 1.87 21.41
C VAL A 301 -3.35 1.51 20.46
N LEU A 302 -3.60 0.63 19.49
CA LEU A 302 -2.59 0.28 18.47
C LEU A 302 -2.21 1.50 17.64
N LEU A 303 -3.18 2.31 17.22
CA LEU A 303 -2.93 3.52 16.41
C LEU A 303 -2.11 4.56 17.18
N ALA A 304 -2.35 4.72 18.47
CA ALA A 304 -1.52 5.58 19.34
C ALA A 304 -0.08 5.05 19.45
N GLU A 305 0.10 3.72 19.60
CA GLU A 305 1.42 3.09 19.61
C GLU A 305 2.15 3.24 18.28
N VAL A 306 1.46 3.16 17.15
CA VAL A 306 2.04 3.43 15.83
C VAL A 306 2.60 4.85 15.75
N LYS A 307 1.85 5.85 16.26
CA LYS A 307 2.31 7.24 16.30
C LYS A 307 3.51 7.41 17.23
N ARG A 308 3.45 6.86 18.44
CA ARG A 308 4.56 6.91 19.40
C ARG A 308 5.86 6.30 18.84
N LYS A 309 5.75 5.13 18.19
CA LYS A 309 6.90 4.49 17.54
C LYS A 309 7.42 5.28 16.34
N SER A 310 6.53 5.95 15.61
CA SER A 310 6.92 6.91 14.59
C SER A 310 7.82 8.01 15.17
N ASP A 311 7.38 8.66 16.22
CA ASP A 311 8.15 9.72 16.89
C ASP A 311 9.51 9.21 17.39
N LEU A 312 9.56 7.98 17.91
CA LEU A 312 10.81 7.34 18.31
C LEU A 312 11.77 7.16 17.11
N ILE A 313 11.27 6.68 15.96
CA ILE A 313 12.09 6.50 14.76
C ILE A 313 12.61 7.85 14.26
N PHE A 314 11.73 8.85 14.14
CA PHE A 314 12.12 10.19 13.71
C PHE A 314 13.17 10.83 14.64
N SER A 315 12.96 10.78 15.96
CA SER A 315 13.90 11.35 16.93
C SER A 315 15.23 10.60 16.96
N THR A 316 15.24 9.29 16.71
CA THR A 316 16.45 8.48 16.69
C THR A 316 17.28 8.71 15.45
N LEU A 317 16.66 8.83 14.27
CA LEU A 317 17.38 8.84 12.99
C LEU A 317 17.63 10.25 12.45
N LYS A 318 16.78 11.23 12.75
CA LYS A 318 16.96 12.61 12.29
C LYS A 318 18.26 13.22 12.85
N GLY A 319 19.08 13.73 11.96
CA GLY A 319 20.37 14.32 12.33
C GLY A 319 21.48 13.33 12.62
N LYS A 320 21.28 12.03 12.40
CA LYS A 320 22.35 11.03 12.45
C LYS A 320 23.30 11.19 11.27
N THR A 321 24.52 10.68 11.45
CA THR A 321 25.55 10.70 10.41
C THR A 321 25.05 10.07 9.12
N ASN A 322 25.27 10.76 8.00
CA ASN A 322 24.85 10.36 6.65
C ASN A 322 23.33 10.24 6.44
N VAL A 323 22.51 10.80 7.34
CA VAL A 323 21.04 10.89 7.16
C VAL A 323 20.69 12.29 6.68
N LYS A 324 20.38 12.43 5.39
CA LYS A 324 19.96 13.69 4.76
C LYS A 324 18.54 14.08 5.16
N SER A 325 17.61 13.12 5.09
CA SER A 325 16.22 13.35 5.45
C SER A 325 15.55 12.09 5.98
N VAL A 326 14.54 12.30 6.84
CA VAL A 326 13.58 11.27 7.28
C VAL A 326 12.19 11.81 6.99
N ALA A 327 11.37 11.09 6.24
CA ALA A 327 10.02 11.47 5.83
C ALA A 327 9.03 10.31 6.02
N GLY A 328 7.73 10.61 6.08
CA GLY A 328 6.67 9.62 6.20
C GLY A 328 5.67 9.93 7.31
N MET A 329 4.78 8.98 7.58
CA MET A 329 3.78 9.04 8.66
C MET A 329 3.63 7.66 9.31
N GLY A 330 3.45 7.63 10.62
CA GLY A 330 3.32 6.38 11.36
C GLY A 330 4.52 5.46 11.12
N LEU A 331 4.26 4.21 10.83
CA LEU A 331 5.30 3.21 10.52
C LEU A 331 5.51 3.02 9.01
N MET A 332 5.35 4.05 8.23
CA MET A 332 5.73 4.15 6.82
C MET A 332 6.76 5.27 6.68
N ILE A 333 8.04 4.91 6.71
CA ILE A 333 9.14 5.87 6.85
C ILE A 333 10.17 5.65 5.75
N GLY A 334 10.60 6.74 5.12
CA GLY A 334 11.68 6.80 4.14
C GLY A 334 12.86 7.59 4.69
N ILE A 335 14.08 7.07 4.53
CA ILE A 335 15.31 7.67 5.00
C ILE A 335 16.25 7.85 3.81
N GLU A 336 16.62 9.08 3.52
CA GLU A 336 17.51 9.42 2.41
C GLU A 336 18.94 9.57 2.93
N PRO A 337 19.93 8.86 2.34
CA PRO A 337 21.32 9.08 2.68
C PRO A 337 21.88 10.36 2.03
N GLU A 338 22.84 11.03 2.69
CA GLU A 338 23.61 12.12 2.09
C GLU A 338 24.58 11.61 1.04
N GLN A 339 25.18 10.44 1.29
CA GLN A 339 26.17 9.79 0.43
C GLN A 339 25.89 8.29 0.32
N GLY A 340 26.35 7.65 -0.74
CA GLY A 340 26.13 6.23 -0.99
C GLY A 340 24.73 5.92 -1.52
N THR A 341 24.36 4.65 -1.54
CA THR A 341 23.08 4.19 -2.05
C THR A 341 22.23 3.52 -0.98
N ALA A 342 20.92 3.65 -1.09
CA ALA A 342 19.97 2.91 -0.25
C ALA A 342 20.16 1.38 -0.37
N GLY A 343 20.63 0.91 -1.54
CA GLY A 343 20.93 -0.51 -1.77
C GLY A 343 22.09 -1.00 -0.93
N ASP A 344 23.20 -0.24 -0.83
CA ASP A 344 24.36 -0.60 -0.01
C ASP A 344 24.02 -0.57 1.48
N ILE A 345 23.25 0.44 1.91
CA ILE A 345 22.76 0.52 3.29
C ILE A 345 21.86 -0.68 3.61
N ALA A 346 20.94 -1.04 2.71
CA ALA A 346 20.07 -2.20 2.90
C ALA A 346 20.88 -3.50 2.99
N LYS A 347 21.95 -3.65 2.20
CA LYS A 347 22.86 -4.78 2.28
C LYS A 347 23.59 -4.83 3.63
N THR A 348 24.10 -3.70 4.09
CA THR A 348 24.75 -3.60 5.41
C THR A 348 23.77 -3.93 6.54
N CYS A 349 22.52 -3.47 6.46
CA CYS A 349 21.46 -3.85 7.43
C CYS A 349 21.23 -5.36 7.43
N LEU A 350 21.11 -5.98 6.25
CA LEU A 350 20.93 -7.43 6.10
C LEU A 350 22.08 -8.22 6.75
N GLU A 351 23.33 -7.83 6.50
CA GLU A 351 24.51 -8.46 7.07
C GLU A 351 24.59 -8.33 8.60
N ASN A 352 23.85 -7.36 9.17
CA ASN A 352 23.75 -7.12 10.61
C ASN A 352 22.37 -7.52 11.20
N GLY A 353 21.64 -8.41 10.52
CA GLY A 353 20.41 -9.03 11.05
C GLY A 353 19.16 -8.12 11.01
N VAL A 354 19.09 -7.15 10.10
CA VAL A 354 17.92 -6.28 9.91
C VAL A 354 17.52 -6.25 8.44
N LEU A 355 16.26 -6.61 8.14
CA LEU A 355 15.69 -6.51 6.81
C LEU A 355 15.04 -5.13 6.62
N VAL A 356 15.51 -4.37 5.64
CA VAL A 356 14.91 -3.10 5.23
C VAL A 356 14.57 -3.14 3.74
N LEU A 357 13.75 -2.21 3.27
CA LEU A 357 13.39 -2.06 1.87
C LEU A 357 14.09 -0.85 1.26
N THR A 358 14.14 -0.78 -0.07
CA THR A 358 14.48 0.42 -0.80
C THR A 358 13.25 1.00 -1.49
N ALA A 359 13.24 2.32 -1.71
CA ALA A 359 12.20 3.01 -2.47
C ALA A 359 12.82 4.01 -3.46
N GLY A 360 12.00 4.60 -4.32
CA GLY A 360 12.42 5.65 -5.25
C GLY A 360 13.14 6.80 -4.54
N GLY A 361 13.90 7.60 -5.30
CA GLY A 361 14.66 8.71 -4.74
C GLY A 361 15.82 8.32 -3.82
N ASN A 362 16.38 7.12 -4.00
CA ASN A 362 17.50 6.59 -3.21
C ASN A 362 17.20 6.53 -1.71
N LYS A 363 16.01 6.03 -1.32
CA LYS A 363 15.62 5.95 0.09
C LYS A 363 15.59 4.53 0.62
N VAL A 364 16.04 4.34 1.86
CA VAL A 364 15.74 3.17 2.68
C VAL A 364 14.32 3.33 3.23
N ARG A 365 13.47 2.32 3.06
CA ARG A 365 12.08 2.34 3.49
C ARG A 365 11.84 1.36 4.63
N LEU A 366 11.17 1.83 5.67
CA LEU A 366 10.76 1.05 6.82
C LEU A 366 9.25 0.89 6.85
N LEU A 367 8.80 -0.36 7.00
CA LEU A 367 7.40 -0.78 7.12
C LEU A 367 7.30 -1.93 8.16
N PRO A 368 7.79 -1.76 9.41
CA PRO A 368 7.77 -2.85 10.39
C PRO A 368 6.36 -3.30 10.74
N PRO A 369 6.16 -4.46 11.36
CA PRO A 369 4.88 -4.83 11.96
C PRO A 369 4.39 -3.75 12.92
N LEU A 370 3.07 -3.48 12.95
CA LEU A 370 2.48 -2.42 13.80
C LEU A 370 2.72 -2.67 15.29
N ASN A 371 2.81 -3.94 15.66
CA ASN A 371 3.02 -4.41 17.03
C ASN A 371 4.50 -4.69 17.38
N ILE A 372 5.46 -4.29 16.54
CA ILE A 372 6.89 -4.44 16.87
C ILE A 372 7.18 -3.94 18.28
N SER A 373 7.93 -4.68 19.08
CA SER A 373 8.28 -4.27 20.44
C SER A 373 9.32 -3.14 20.44
N ASP A 374 9.37 -2.35 21.51
CA ASP A 374 10.37 -1.29 21.67
C ASP A 374 11.80 -1.84 21.67
N ALA A 375 12.01 -3.03 22.25
CA ALA A 375 13.32 -3.67 22.27
C ALA A 375 13.80 -4.04 20.86
N GLU A 376 12.92 -4.65 20.05
CA GLU A 376 13.21 -5.01 18.65
C GLU A 376 13.40 -3.76 17.80
N LEU A 377 12.53 -2.75 18.00
CA LEU A 377 12.63 -1.48 17.26
C LEU A 377 13.94 -0.76 17.55
N ASN A 378 14.33 -0.61 18.82
CA ASN A 378 15.59 0.05 19.19
C ASN A 378 16.80 -0.70 18.62
N ARG A 379 16.83 -2.05 18.72
CA ARG A 379 17.91 -2.84 18.10
C ARG A 379 18.01 -2.61 16.59
N ALA A 380 16.87 -2.58 15.90
CA ALA A 380 16.84 -2.33 14.45
C ALA A 380 17.34 -0.91 14.13
N LEU A 381 16.93 0.10 14.91
CA LEU A 381 17.34 1.49 14.72
C LEU A 381 18.82 1.69 14.94
N ASP A 382 19.44 1.00 15.91
CA ASP A 382 20.88 1.04 16.14
C ASP A 382 21.64 0.47 14.93
N VAL A 383 21.19 -0.66 14.38
CA VAL A 383 21.79 -1.26 13.19
C VAL A 383 21.64 -0.33 11.98
N ILE A 384 20.46 0.23 11.77
CA ILE A 384 20.17 1.15 10.66
C ILE A 384 21.04 2.41 10.77
N ALA A 385 21.13 3.04 11.95
CA ALA A 385 21.96 4.22 12.16
C ALA A 385 23.46 3.94 11.88
N ASN A 386 23.95 2.78 12.32
CA ASN A 386 25.33 2.36 12.04
C ASN A 386 25.56 2.07 10.55
N ALA A 387 24.57 1.45 9.86
CA ALA A 387 24.65 1.20 8.41
C ALA A 387 24.72 2.51 7.61
N PHE A 388 23.96 3.54 8.02
CA PHE A 388 24.06 4.87 7.43
C PHE A 388 25.43 5.52 7.68
N ALA A 389 25.95 5.45 8.92
CA ALA A 389 27.23 6.04 9.27
C ALA A 389 28.42 5.42 8.50
N ASN A 390 28.35 4.11 8.21
CA ASN A 390 29.40 3.37 7.49
C ASN A 390 29.25 3.47 5.96
N GLY A 391 28.12 3.89 5.45
CA GLY A 391 27.87 4.04 4.00
C GLY A 391 28.54 5.24 3.33
N LYS A 392 29.62 5.75 3.91
CA LYS A 392 30.41 6.90 3.41
C LYS A 392 31.56 6.51 2.50
N GLU A 393 31.87 5.22 2.37
CA GLU A 393 33.02 4.75 1.58
C GLU A 393 32.62 4.32 0.16
#